data_7b9439590911a6acda6ec4a6243e5ae2
#
_entry.id   7b9439590911a6acda6ec4a6243e5ae2
#
_cell.length_a   1.000
_cell.length_b   1.000
_cell.length_c   1.000
_cell.angle_alpha   90.00
_cell.angle_beta   90.00
_cell.angle_gamma   90.00
#
_symmetry.space_group_name_H-M   'P 1'
#
loop_
_entity.id
_entity.type
_entity.pdbx_description
1 polymer ?
#
loop_
_entity_poly.entity_id
_entity_poly.type
_entity_poly.pdbx_seq_one_letter_code
_entity_poly.pdbx_strand_id
1 'polypeptide(L)'
;MDLTQLSCEDFLSRLASKAPAPGGGGAAALVGAAGVALGNMVGNLTTGKKKYAAVEEEILALNARAEALRKRLEALVQADADAFTPLAAAYGLPRETPEQQARKAAVLAEALDGACAVPLDTMDACCEGIRLAADYAGKGSVLALSDAGCAALFCKAALQASALNVAINTKLMTDRAHAAALDEKAARMLAEYLPLADEVYQSVASRLRA
;
A
#
# COMPACT_ATOMS: atom_id res chain seq x y z
N MET A 1 18.25 -7.74 7.60
CA MET A 1 18.11 -6.35 8.12
C MET A 1 16.77 -5.87 7.65
N ASP A 2 15.92 -5.45 8.55
CA ASP A 2 14.57 -4.94 8.22
C ASP A 2 14.69 -3.62 7.47
N LEU A 3 14.02 -3.51 6.32
CA LEU A 3 14.07 -2.34 5.45
C LEU A 3 13.48 -1.09 6.12
N THR A 4 12.55 -1.26 7.06
CA THR A 4 11.94 -0.14 7.81
C THR A 4 12.85 0.43 8.89
N GLN A 5 13.96 -0.23 9.22
CA GLN A 5 14.97 0.25 10.16
C GLN A 5 16.09 1.06 9.48
N LEU A 6 16.06 1.17 8.16
CA LEU A 6 16.98 2.02 7.41
C LEU A 6 16.63 3.50 7.63
N SER A 7 17.65 4.37 7.58
CA SER A 7 17.37 5.80 7.43
C SER A 7 16.63 6.07 6.12
N CYS A 8 15.90 7.18 6.03
CA CYS A 8 15.26 7.57 4.77
C CYS A 8 16.28 7.65 3.62
N GLU A 9 17.49 8.15 3.90
CA GLU A 9 18.57 8.27 2.91
C GLU A 9 19.05 6.89 2.44
N ASP A 10 19.28 5.97 3.37
CA ASP A 10 19.74 4.62 3.03
C ASP A 10 18.68 3.83 2.27
N PHE A 11 17.40 3.94 2.67
CA PHE A 11 16.29 3.32 1.95
C PHE A 11 16.22 3.82 0.51
N LEU A 12 16.24 5.13 0.29
CA LEU A 12 16.17 5.73 -1.04
C LEU A 12 17.40 5.42 -1.89
N SER A 13 18.60 5.44 -1.29
CA SER A 13 19.84 5.06 -1.96
C SER A 13 19.82 3.60 -2.43
N ARG A 14 19.31 2.71 -1.57
CA ARG A 14 19.17 1.29 -1.90
C ARG A 14 18.09 1.07 -2.97
N LEU A 15 16.94 1.75 -2.87
CA LEU A 15 15.86 1.70 -3.87
C LEU A 15 16.36 2.16 -5.25
N ALA A 16 17.22 3.19 -5.32
CA ALA A 16 17.79 3.71 -6.55
C ALA A 16 18.92 2.83 -7.13
N SER A 17 19.34 1.79 -6.42
CA SER A 17 20.48 0.96 -6.81
C SER A 17 20.05 -0.24 -7.68
N LYS A 18 21.00 -1.15 -7.95
CA LYS A 18 20.75 -2.45 -8.59
C LYS A 18 20.36 -3.55 -7.57
N ALA A 19 20.12 -3.20 -6.31
CA ALA A 19 19.71 -4.17 -5.30
C ALA A 19 18.35 -4.77 -5.68
N PRO A 20 18.14 -6.07 -5.42
CA PRO A 20 16.87 -6.74 -5.75
C PRO A 20 15.70 -6.24 -4.89
N ALA A 21 15.97 -5.66 -3.73
CA ALA A 21 14.99 -5.07 -2.82
C ALA A 21 15.62 -3.89 -2.02
N PRO A 22 14.82 -2.86 -1.62
CA PRO A 22 13.40 -2.71 -1.90
C PRO A 22 13.12 -2.46 -3.38
N GLY A 23 11.93 -2.86 -3.84
CA GLY A 23 11.38 -2.57 -5.17
C GLY A 23 10.14 -1.70 -5.10
N GLY A 24 9.37 -1.70 -6.21
CA GLY A 24 8.15 -0.88 -6.32
C GLY A 24 7.07 -1.24 -5.30
N GLY A 25 6.95 -2.50 -4.90
CA GLY A 25 5.97 -2.95 -3.92
C GLY A 25 6.31 -2.46 -2.52
N GLY A 26 7.54 -2.65 -2.06
CA GLY A 26 8.01 -2.11 -0.77
C GLY A 26 7.94 -0.59 -0.71
N ALA A 27 8.29 0.11 -1.81
CA ALA A 27 8.14 1.56 -1.90
C ALA A 27 6.66 2.01 -1.82
N ALA A 28 5.75 1.28 -2.47
CA ALA A 28 4.31 1.55 -2.41
C ALA A 28 3.76 1.38 -0.99
N ALA A 29 4.15 0.30 -0.29
CA ALA A 29 3.76 0.08 1.11
C ALA A 29 4.25 1.21 2.02
N LEU A 30 5.49 1.69 1.84
CA LEU A 30 6.04 2.81 2.61
C LEU A 30 5.28 4.12 2.34
N VAL A 31 4.94 4.41 1.09
CA VAL A 31 4.14 5.59 0.73
C VAL A 31 2.74 5.50 1.33
N GLY A 32 2.11 4.32 1.30
CA GLY A 32 0.83 4.06 1.98
C GLY A 32 0.91 4.29 3.48
N ALA A 33 1.98 3.80 4.14
CA ALA A 33 2.22 4.01 5.57
C ALA A 33 2.36 5.51 5.91
N ALA A 34 3.09 6.26 5.06
CA ALA A 34 3.22 7.72 5.22
C ALA A 34 1.87 8.42 5.07
N GLY A 35 1.02 7.98 4.11
CA GLY A 35 -0.35 8.48 3.95
C GLY A 35 -1.19 8.27 5.20
N VAL A 36 -1.19 7.05 5.74
CA VAL A 36 -1.92 6.73 6.97
C VAL A 36 -1.39 7.52 8.16
N ALA A 37 -0.07 7.69 8.28
CA ALA A 37 0.56 8.49 9.33
C ALA A 37 0.09 9.96 9.30
N LEU A 38 -0.02 10.58 8.11
CA LEU A 38 -0.58 11.93 7.95
C LEU A 38 -2.02 12.00 8.43
N GLY A 39 -2.87 11.04 8.06
CA GLY A 39 -4.24 10.95 8.57
C GLY A 39 -4.28 10.84 10.10
N ASN A 40 -3.44 9.98 10.68
CA ASN A 40 -3.34 9.82 12.14
C ASN A 40 -2.88 11.11 12.83
N MET A 41 -1.97 11.87 12.22
CA MET A 41 -1.57 13.20 12.71
C MET A 41 -2.77 14.15 12.79
N VAL A 42 -3.64 14.19 11.76
CA VAL A 42 -4.88 14.99 11.78
C VAL A 42 -5.74 14.62 12.98
N GLY A 43 -5.93 13.32 13.23
CA GLY A 43 -6.66 12.83 14.39
C GLY A 43 -6.04 13.25 15.72
N ASN A 44 -4.73 13.09 15.88
CA ASN A 44 -3.99 13.50 17.08
C ASN A 44 -4.05 15.02 17.31
N LEU A 45 -4.09 15.81 16.27
CA LEU A 45 -4.26 17.27 16.33
C LEU A 45 -5.73 17.68 16.60
N THR A 46 -6.67 16.75 16.57
CA THR A 46 -8.10 16.98 16.82
C THR A 46 -8.46 16.69 18.27
N THR A 47 -7.94 15.61 18.86
CA THR A 47 -8.25 15.15 20.22
C THR A 47 -7.84 16.16 21.30
N GLY A 48 -8.55 16.15 22.42
CA GLY A 48 -8.30 17.03 23.58
C GLY A 48 -8.72 18.49 23.39
N LYS A 49 -9.35 18.86 22.28
CA LYS A 49 -9.80 20.22 22.01
C LYS A 49 -11.30 20.37 22.21
N LYS A 50 -11.71 21.34 23.03
CA LYS A 50 -13.14 21.64 23.30
C LYS A 50 -13.97 21.78 22.03
N LYS A 51 -13.42 22.35 20.97
CA LYS A 51 -14.09 22.55 19.68
C LYS A 51 -14.53 21.23 19.04
N TYR A 52 -13.82 20.14 19.31
CA TYR A 52 -14.03 18.83 18.69
C TYR A 52 -14.57 17.78 19.69
N ALA A 53 -15.01 18.20 20.88
CA ALA A 53 -15.51 17.29 21.92
C ALA A 53 -16.65 16.37 21.44
N ALA A 54 -17.48 16.85 20.51
CA ALA A 54 -18.59 16.07 19.97
C ALA A 54 -18.16 14.88 19.10
N VAL A 55 -16.93 14.89 18.55
CA VAL A 55 -16.38 13.84 17.71
C VAL A 55 -15.16 13.12 18.35
N GLU A 56 -14.87 13.43 19.59
CA GLU A 56 -13.68 12.95 20.32
C GLU A 56 -13.57 11.41 20.30
N GLU A 57 -14.64 10.71 20.65
CA GLU A 57 -14.65 9.24 20.71
C GLU A 57 -14.45 8.62 19.32
N GLU A 58 -15.08 9.21 18.29
CA GLU A 58 -14.92 8.75 16.91
C GLU A 58 -13.47 8.93 16.43
N ILE A 59 -12.87 10.08 16.73
CA ILE A 59 -11.47 10.36 16.34
C ILE A 59 -10.50 9.42 17.08
N LEU A 60 -10.73 9.12 18.35
CA LEU A 60 -9.93 8.15 19.10
C LEU A 60 -10.00 6.75 18.46
N ALA A 61 -11.19 6.31 18.05
CA ALA A 61 -11.36 5.04 17.34
C ALA A 61 -10.67 5.04 15.97
N LEU A 62 -10.76 6.13 15.22
CA LEU A 62 -10.04 6.29 13.95
C LEU A 62 -8.52 6.25 14.15
N ASN A 63 -8.02 6.90 15.22
CA ASN A 63 -6.59 6.90 15.54
C ASN A 63 -6.06 5.49 15.85
N ALA A 64 -6.81 4.70 16.60
CA ALA A 64 -6.43 3.33 16.90
C ALA A 64 -6.37 2.45 15.63
N ARG A 65 -7.34 2.62 14.72
CA ARG A 65 -7.36 1.94 13.42
C ARG A 65 -6.18 2.39 12.54
N ALA A 66 -5.93 3.69 12.47
CA ALA A 66 -4.84 4.27 11.69
C ALA A 66 -3.48 3.76 12.17
N GLU A 67 -3.27 3.66 13.50
CA GLU A 67 -2.02 3.12 14.03
C GLU A 67 -1.81 1.65 13.67
N ALA A 68 -2.85 0.82 13.79
CA ALA A 68 -2.79 -0.59 13.41
C ALA A 68 -2.52 -0.73 11.89
N LEU A 69 -3.20 0.07 11.07
CA LEU A 69 -3.04 0.06 9.62
C LEU A 69 -1.64 0.52 9.18
N ARG A 70 -1.09 1.57 9.81
CA ARG A 70 0.27 2.03 9.57
C ARG A 70 1.28 0.92 9.84
N LYS A 71 1.18 0.25 11.00
CA LYS A 71 2.05 -0.88 11.35
C LYS A 71 1.93 -2.04 10.35
N ARG A 72 0.71 -2.33 9.86
CA ARG A 72 0.49 -3.33 8.80
C ARG A 72 1.23 -2.94 7.53
N LEU A 73 1.11 -1.70 7.07
CA LEU A 73 1.80 -1.21 5.88
C LEU A 73 3.33 -1.19 6.05
N GLU A 74 3.83 -0.83 7.22
CA GLU A 74 5.27 -0.92 7.53
C GLU A 74 5.78 -2.37 7.43
N ALA A 75 5.03 -3.34 7.97
CA ALA A 75 5.40 -4.75 7.85
C ALA A 75 5.38 -5.24 6.39
N LEU A 76 4.48 -4.72 5.55
CA LEU A 76 4.41 -5.06 4.13
C LEU A 76 5.63 -4.57 3.33
N VAL A 77 6.38 -3.58 3.81
CA VAL A 77 7.64 -3.15 3.18
C VAL A 77 8.67 -4.29 3.16
N GLN A 78 8.85 -4.97 4.29
CA GLN A 78 9.77 -6.10 4.38
C GLN A 78 9.16 -7.35 3.72
N ALA A 79 7.86 -7.58 3.89
CA ALA A 79 7.18 -8.72 3.29
C ALA A 79 7.28 -8.75 1.75
N ASP A 80 7.26 -7.58 1.08
CA ASP A 80 7.48 -7.47 -0.37
C ASP A 80 8.87 -7.98 -0.76
N ALA A 81 9.90 -7.60 -0.04
CA ALA A 81 11.27 -8.07 -0.27
C ALA A 81 11.41 -9.58 -0.03
N ASP A 82 10.76 -10.09 1.01
CA ASP A 82 10.79 -11.50 1.37
C ASP A 82 10.04 -12.36 0.33
N ALA A 83 8.89 -11.87 -0.18
CA ALA A 83 8.11 -12.53 -1.22
C ALA A 83 8.83 -12.53 -2.59
N PHE A 84 9.66 -11.53 -2.88
CA PHE A 84 10.44 -11.48 -4.11
C PHE A 84 11.61 -12.47 -4.13
N THR A 85 12.17 -12.81 -2.99
CA THR A 85 13.35 -13.69 -2.90
C THR A 85 13.13 -15.08 -3.53
N PRO A 86 12.04 -15.82 -3.23
CA PRO A 86 11.74 -17.10 -3.90
C PRO A 86 11.54 -16.95 -5.41
N LEU A 87 10.88 -15.86 -5.84
CA LEU A 87 10.65 -15.58 -7.25
C LEU A 87 11.97 -15.36 -8.00
N ALA A 88 12.86 -14.56 -7.45
CA ALA A 88 14.20 -14.33 -8.01
C ALA A 88 15.00 -15.63 -8.11
N ALA A 89 14.95 -16.47 -7.08
CA ALA A 89 15.62 -17.79 -7.09
C ALA A 89 15.01 -18.72 -8.17
N ALA A 90 13.70 -18.73 -8.35
CA ALA A 90 13.02 -19.56 -9.33
C ALA A 90 13.43 -19.22 -10.79
N TYR A 91 13.69 -17.95 -11.08
CA TYR A 91 14.21 -17.56 -12.41
C TYR A 91 15.58 -18.18 -12.71
N GLY A 92 16.43 -18.39 -11.71
CA GLY A 92 17.75 -19.00 -11.83
C GLY A 92 17.73 -20.52 -12.00
N LEU A 93 16.59 -21.21 -11.82
CA LEU A 93 16.51 -22.66 -11.92
C LEU A 93 16.84 -23.16 -13.35
N PRO A 94 17.55 -24.31 -13.48
CA PRO A 94 17.87 -24.92 -14.78
C PRO A 94 16.59 -25.32 -15.55
N ARG A 95 16.71 -25.36 -16.91
CA ARG A 95 15.57 -25.68 -17.82
C ARG A 95 15.98 -26.55 -19.01
N GLU A 96 17.05 -27.33 -18.86
CA GLU A 96 17.66 -28.06 -19.96
C GLU A 96 16.97 -29.39 -20.24
N THR A 97 16.35 -30.02 -19.21
CA THR A 97 15.60 -31.27 -19.37
C THR A 97 14.10 -31.06 -19.10
N PRO A 98 13.22 -31.95 -19.63
CA PRO A 98 11.78 -31.89 -19.36
C PRO A 98 11.45 -31.88 -17.86
N GLU A 99 12.17 -32.63 -17.04
CA GLU A 99 11.97 -32.71 -15.58
C GLU A 99 12.35 -31.36 -14.93
N GLN A 100 13.44 -30.75 -15.36
CA GLN A 100 13.88 -29.43 -14.89
C GLN A 100 12.88 -28.34 -15.27
N GLN A 101 12.33 -28.39 -16.49
CA GLN A 101 11.30 -27.47 -16.96
C GLN A 101 10.02 -27.59 -16.12
N ALA A 102 9.55 -28.82 -15.89
CA ALA A 102 8.37 -29.08 -15.05
C ALA A 102 8.58 -28.59 -13.61
N ARG A 103 9.75 -28.86 -13.00
CA ARG A 103 10.08 -28.38 -11.67
C ARG A 103 10.13 -26.87 -11.61
N LYS A 104 10.80 -26.23 -12.58
CA LYS A 104 10.87 -24.76 -12.66
C LYS A 104 9.51 -24.13 -12.79
N ALA A 105 8.63 -24.68 -13.63
CA ALA A 105 7.27 -24.20 -13.81
C ALA A 105 6.44 -24.27 -12.50
N ALA A 106 6.54 -25.38 -11.76
CA ALA A 106 5.86 -25.52 -10.48
C ALA A 106 6.36 -24.52 -9.43
N VAL A 107 7.69 -24.37 -9.29
CA VAL A 107 8.28 -23.41 -8.34
C VAL A 107 7.95 -21.96 -8.70
N LEU A 108 7.95 -21.62 -10.00
CA LEU A 108 7.56 -20.30 -10.49
C LEU A 108 6.08 -20.00 -10.20
N ALA A 109 5.19 -20.99 -10.37
CA ALA A 109 3.76 -20.81 -10.11
C ALA A 109 3.52 -20.45 -8.63
N GLU A 110 4.13 -21.21 -7.70
CA GLU A 110 4.04 -20.94 -6.26
C GLU A 110 4.66 -19.59 -5.88
N ALA A 111 5.84 -19.26 -6.43
CA ALA A 111 6.51 -18.01 -6.15
C ALA A 111 5.74 -16.78 -6.69
N LEU A 112 5.08 -16.89 -7.84
CA LEU A 112 4.24 -15.83 -8.40
C LEU A 112 2.99 -15.59 -7.55
N ASP A 113 2.39 -16.63 -7.00
CA ASP A 113 1.26 -16.50 -6.05
C ASP A 113 1.68 -15.70 -4.81
N GLY A 114 2.79 -16.08 -4.18
CA GLY A 114 3.34 -15.35 -3.05
C GLY A 114 3.68 -13.88 -3.39
N ALA A 115 4.24 -13.66 -4.58
CA ALA A 115 4.59 -12.31 -5.06
C ALA A 115 3.35 -11.46 -5.42
N CYS A 116 2.16 -12.04 -5.63
CA CYS A 116 0.91 -11.29 -5.80
C CYS A 116 0.21 -10.99 -4.47
N ALA A 117 0.37 -11.83 -3.45
CA ALA A 117 -0.33 -11.68 -2.18
C ALA A 117 0.03 -10.36 -1.49
N VAL A 118 1.31 -10.03 -1.38
CA VAL A 118 1.77 -8.81 -0.69
C VAL A 118 1.29 -7.51 -1.35
N PRO A 119 1.41 -7.32 -2.69
CA PRO A 119 0.82 -6.16 -3.35
C PRO A 119 -0.70 -6.05 -3.17
N LEU A 120 -1.44 -7.16 -3.19
CA LEU A 120 -2.89 -7.16 -2.95
C LEU A 120 -3.22 -6.76 -1.50
N ASP A 121 -2.43 -7.21 -0.53
CA ASP A 121 -2.57 -6.80 0.87
C ASP A 121 -2.25 -5.30 1.06
N THR A 122 -1.26 -4.80 0.33
CA THR A 122 -0.93 -3.36 0.30
C THR A 122 -2.08 -2.56 -0.31
N MET A 123 -2.69 -3.05 -1.40
CA MET A 123 -3.86 -2.41 -2.00
C MET A 123 -5.02 -2.33 -1.02
N ASP A 124 -5.35 -3.43 -0.33
CA ASP A 124 -6.41 -3.49 0.67
C ASP A 124 -6.16 -2.48 1.81
N ALA A 125 -4.93 -2.44 2.32
CA ALA A 125 -4.53 -1.48 3.34
C ALA A 125 -4.64 -0.02 2.85
N CYS A 126 -4.28 0.26 1.60
CA CYS A 126 -4.42 1.59 1.01
C CYS A 126 -5.89 1.99 0.82
N CYS A 127 -6.78 1.04 0.48
CA CYS A 127 -8.22 1.28 0.43
C CYS A 127 -8.76 1.72 1.80
N GLU A 128 -8.35 1.05 2.88
CA GLU A 128 -8.70 1.48 4.23
C GLU A 128 -8.09 2.84 4.58
N GLY A 129 -6.85 3.10 4.19
CA GLY A 129 -6.19 4.40 4.36
C GLY A 129 -6.94 5.56 3.70
N ILE A 130 -7.49 5.35 2.50
CA ILE A 130 -8.34 6.34 1.81
C ILE A 130 -9.64 6.61 2.59
N ARG A 131 -10.29 5.58 3.13
CA ARG A 131 -11.48 5.75 3.99
C ARG A 131 -11.16 6.55 5.24
N LEU A 132 -10.06 6.22 5.92
CA LEU A 132 -9.61 6.97 7.09
C LEU A 132 -9.32 8.44 6.75
N ALA A 133 -8.69 8.71 5.60
CA ALA A 133 -8.43 10.07 5.14
C ALA A 133 -9.73 10.86 4.90
N ALA A 134 -10.77 10.22 4.35
CA ALA A 134 -12.10 10.81 4.18
C ALA A 134 -12.74 11.17 5.53
N ASP A 135 -12.70 10.26 6.51
CA ASP A 135 -13.20 10.51 7.86
C ASP A 135 -12.46 11.67 8.53
N TYR A 136 -11.12 11.69 8.46
CA TYR A 136 -10.32 12.79 9.01
C TYR A 136 -10.58 14.12 8.31
N ALA A 137 -10.77 14.13 6.99
CA ALA A 137 -11.13 15.34 6.24
C ALA A 137 -12.49 15.90 6.66
N GLY A 138 -13.44 15.02 7.01
CA GLY A 138 -14.78 15.40 7.45
C GLY A 138 -14.86 15.88 8.91
N LYS A 139 -14.12 15.24 9.81
CA LYS A 139 -14.29 15.38 11.27
C LYS A 139 -13.08 16.01 11.97
N GLY A 140 -11.91 15.96 11.35
CA GLY A 140 -10.65 16.37 11.95
C GLY A 140 -10.43 17.88 12.03
N SER A 141 -9.31 18.23 12.66
CA SER A 141 -8.91 19.62 12.84
C SER A 141 -8.73 20.33 11.51
N VAL A 142 -9.42 21.45 11.34
CA VAL A 142 -9.29 22.31 10.14
C VAL A 142 -7.87 22.85 9.95
N LEU A 143 -7.06 22.92 11.02
CA LEU A 143 -5.67 23.34 10.95
C LEU A 143 -4.76 22.33 10.24
N ALA A 144 -5.16 21.07 10.17
CA ALA A 144 -4.46 19.98 9.51
C ALA A 144 -5.27 19.41 8.33
N LEU A 145 -6.18 20.20 7.77
CA LEU A 145 -7.06 19.74 6.69
C LEU A 145 -6.26 19.34 5.43
N SER A 146 -5.19 20.07 5.12
CA SER A 146 -4.27 19.75 4.00
C SER A 146 -3.64 18.37 4.15
N ASP A 147 -3.31 17.97 5.38
CA ASP A 147 -2.67 16.67 5.65
C ASP A 147 -3.64 15.51 5.41
N ALA A 148 -4.95 15.69 5.66
CA ALA A 148 -5.97 14.73 5.27
C ALA A 148 -6.06 14.55 3.75
N GLY A 149 -5.93 15.64 2.98
CA GLY A 149 -5.84 15.59 1.52
C GLY A 149 -4.59 14.87 1.03
N CYS A 150 -3.43 15.17 1.63
CA CYS A 150 -2.18 14.47 1.34
C CYS A 150 -2.27 12.98 1.68
N ALA A 151 -2.90 12.61 2.81
CA ALA A 151 -3.13 11.22 3.19
C ALA A 151 -3.87 10.43 2.10
N ALA A 152 -4.98 11.00 1.58
CA ALA A 152 -5.75 10.39 0.50
C ALA A 152 -4.90 10.21 -0.77
N LEU A 153 -4.14 11.23 -1.17
CA LEU A 153 -3.29 11.19 -2.37
C LEU A 153 -2.14 10.16 -2.24
N PHE A 154 -1.50 10.05 -1.07
CA PHE A 154 -0.44 9.08 -0.85
C PHE A 154 -0.98 7.65 -0.88
N CYS A 155 -2.11 7.40 -0.20
CA CYS A 155 -2.77 6.09 -0.27
C CYS A 155 -3.27 5.78 -1.69
N LYS A 156 -3.76 6.76 -2.46
CA LYS A 156 -4.14 6.60 -3.87
C LYS A 156 -2.94 6.19 -4.72
N ALA A 157 -1.82 6.91 -4.62
CA ALA A 157 -0.60 6.59 -5.37
C ALA A 157 -0.08 5.19 -5.01
N ALA A 158 -0.06 4.84 -3.72
CA ALA A 158 0.35 3.53 -3.24
C ALA A 158 -0.58 2.40 -3.76
N LEU A 159 -1.90 2.62 -3.78
CA LEU A 159 -2.89 1.71 -4.33
C LEU A 159 -2.62 1.42 -5.82
N GLN A 160 -2.40 2.46 -6.61
CA GLN A 160 -2.10 2.33 -8.04
C GLN A 160 -0.74 1.65 -8.30
N ALA A 161 0.29 2.02 -7.53
CA ALA A 161 1.60 1.41 -7.64
C ALA A 161 1.56 -0.09 -7.30
N SER A 162 0.83 -0.48 -6.24
CA SER A 162 0.67 -1.89 -5.87
C SER A 162 -0.09 -2.68 -6.94
N ALA A 163 -1.08 -2.10 -7.61
CA ALA A 163 -1.78 -2.74 -8.72
C ALA A 163 -0.84 -3.08 -9.90
N LEU A 164 0.17 -2.23 -10.18
CA LEU A 164 1.19 -2.53 -11.19
C LEU A 164 2.05 -3.73 -10.78
N ASN A 165 2.33 -3.90 -9.48
CA ASN A 165 3.06 -5.05 -8.97
C ASN A 165 2.21 -6.34 -9.02
N VAL A 166 0.89 -6.27 -8.86
CA VAL A 166 -0.01 -7.40 -9.15
C VAL A 166 0.07 -7.74 -10.63
N ALA A 167 -0.14 -6.77 -11.51
CA ALA A 167 -0.22 -6.98 -12.96
C ALA A 167 1.05 -7.58 -13.58
N ILE A 168 2.25 -7.17 -13.12
CA ILE A 168 3.51 -7.73 -13.64
C ILE A 168 3.65 -9.21 -13.26
N ASN A 169 3.17 -9.63 -12.10
CA ASN A 169 3.24 -11.00 -11.63
C ASN A 169 2.15 -11.87 -12.30
N THR A 170 0.90 -11.40 -12.36
CA THR A 170 -0.21 -12.14 -13.01
C THR A 170 0.04 -12.37 -14.49
N LYS A 171 0.72 -11.42 -15.17
CA LYS A 171 1.15 -11.57 -16.58
C LYS A 171 2.02 -12.82 -16.80
N LEU A 172 2.81 -13.22 -15.78
CA LEU A 172 3.75 -14.34 -15.86
C LEU A 172 3.14 -15.68 -15.41
N MET A 173 1.95 -15.69 -14.83
CA MET A 173 1.26 -16.89 -14.37
C MET A 173 0.82 -17.75 -15.55
N THR A 174 0.98 -19.06 -15.45
CA THR A 174 0.48 -20.04 -16.44
C THR A 174 -1.01 -20.32 -16.24
N ASP A 175 -1.48 -20.33 -14.99
CA ASP A 175 -2.91 -20.39 -14.67
C ASP A 175 -3.58 -19.04 -14.98
N ARG A 176 -4.13 -18.93 -16.18
CA ARG A 176 -4.78 -17.69 -16.65
C ARG A 176 -6.10 -17.41 -15.94
N ALA A 177 -6.81 -18.42 -15.44
CA ALA A 177 -8.05 -18.22 -14.70
C ALA A 177 -7.76 -17.62 -13.32
N HIS A 178 -6.76 -18.15 -12.62
CA HIS A 178 -6.30 -17.60 -11.36
C HIS A 178 -5.74 -16.18 -11.52
N ALA A 179 -4.89 -15.95 -12.51
CA ALA A 179 -4.36 -14.61 -12.83
C ALA A 179 -5.50 -13.60 -13.05
N ALA A 180 -6.52 -13.97 -13.85
CA ALA A 180 -7.67 -13.10 -14.11
C ALA A 180 -8.47 -12.77 -12.84
N ALA A 181 -8.61 -13.72 -11.91
CA ALA A 181 -9.29 -13.48 -10.63
C ALA A 181 -8.53 -12.47 -9.74
N LEU A 182 -7.19 -12.53 -9.72
CA LEU A 182 -6.34 -11.56 -9.01
C LEU A 182 -6.40 -10.16 -9.66
N ASP A 183 -6.31 -10.10 -11.00
CA ASP A 183 -6.45 -8.84 -11.74
C ASP A 183 -7.82 -8.20 -11.53
N GLU A 184 -8.91 -8.99 -11.51
CA GLU A 184 -10.25 -8.50 -11.24
C GLU A 184 -10.39 -7.97 -9.81
N LYS A 185 -9.79 -8.65 -8.81
CA LYS A 185 -9.75 -8.17 -7.43
C LYS A 185 -9.06 -6.80 -7.35
N ALA A 186 -7.91 -6.65 -8.00
CA ALA A 186 -7.20 -5.37 -8.07
C ALA A 186 -8.01 -4.28 -8.78
N ALA A 187 -8.63 -4.62 -9.92
CA ALA A 187 -9.45 -3.68 -10.69
C ALA A 187 -10.67 -3.17 -9.89
N ARG A 188 -11.33 -4.03 -9.11
CA ARG A 188 -12.44 -3.61 -8.22
C ARG A 188 -11.98 -2.60 -7.17
N MET A 189 -10.83 -2.84 -6.52
CA MET A 189 -10.28 -1.89 -5.55
C MET A 189 -9.97 -0.53 -6.20
N LEU A 190 -9.35 -0.53 -7.38
CA LEU A 190 -9.08 0.71 -8.12
C LEU A 190 -10.37 1.44 -8.48
N ALA A 191 -11.37 0.74 -9.02
CA ALA A 191 -12.64 1.33 -9.45
C ALA A 191 -13.42 1.97 -8.29
N GLU A 192 -13.37 1.38 -7.09
CA GLU A 192 -14.07 1.90 -5.91
C GLU A 192 -13.30 3.06 -5.26
N TYR A 193 -11.98 2.94 -5.11
CA TYR A 193 -11.23 3.83 -4.21
C TYR A 193 -10.53 4.99 -4.90
N LEU A 194 -10.24 4.93 -6.21
CA LEU A 194 -9.65 6.08 -6.88
C LEU A 194 -10.61 7.29 -6.90
N PRO A 195 -11.91 7.11 -7.25
CA PRO A 195 -12.86 8.22 -7.18
C PRO A 195 -13.00 8.78 -5.76
N LEU A 196 -13.06 7.93 -4.74
CA LEU A 196 -13.16 8.37 -3.34
C LEU A 196 -11.95 9.23 -2.93
N ALA A 197 -10.74 8.82 -3.30
CA ALA A 197 -9.53 9.61 -3.01
C ALA A 197 -9.56 10.97 -3.72
N ASP A 198 -10.05 11.02 -4.97
CA ASP A 198 -10.23 12.25 -5.73
C ASP A 198 -11.29 13.18 -5.10
N GLU A 199 -12.40 12.62 -4.61
CA GLU A 199 -13.42 13.37 -3.88
C GLU A 199 -12.87 13.99 -2.60
N VAL A 200 -12.08 13.23 -1.82
CA VAL A 200 -11.41 13.76 -0.61
C VAL A 200 -10.49 14.92 -0.98
N TYR A 201 -9.66 14.74 -2.00
CA TYR A 201 -8.76 15.80 -2.47
C TYR A 201 -9.55 17.05 -2.91
N GLN A 202 -10.58 16.91 -3.73
CA GLN A 202 -11.37 18.05 -4.22
C GLN A 202 -12.10 18.75 -3.07
N SER A 203 -12.66 18.02 -2.12
CA SER A 203 -13.29 18.55 -0.93
C SER A 203 -12.30 19.38 -0.09
N VAL A 204 -11.12 18.84 0.16
CA VAL A 204 -10.06 19.56 0.89
C VAL A 204 -9.61 20.78 0.12
N ALA A 205 -9.30 20.65 -1.18
CA ALA A 205 -8.80 21.72 -2.00
C ALA A 205 -9.80 22.90 -2.12
N SER A 206 -11.10 22.61 -2.21
CA SER A 206 -12.13 23.65 -2.23
C SER A 206 -12.23 24.42 -0.90
N ARG A 207 -12.16 23.69 0.23
CA ARG A 207 -12.22 24.29 1.58
C ARG A 207 -10.97 25.13 1.92
N LEU A 208 -9.82 24.84 1.33
CA LEU A 208 -8.60 25.62 1.50
C LEU A 208 -8.59 26.93 0.67
N ARG A 209 -9.46 27.03 -0.35
CA ARG A 209 -9.57 28.21 -1.21
C ARG A 209 -10.74 29.15 -0.81
N ALA A 210 -11.64 28.67 0.03
CA ALA A 210 -12.76 29.44 0.57
C ALA A 210 -12.33 30.32 1.76
#